data_9a91514cf84f7701a10b2d459d4b9bb9
#
_entry.id   9a91514cf84f7701a10b2d459d4b9bb9
#
_cell.length_a   1.000
_cell.length_b   1.000
_cell.length_c   1.000
_cell.angle_alpha   90.00
_cell.angle_beta   90.00
_cell.angle_gamma   90.00
#
_symmetry.space_group_name_H-M   'P 1'
#
loop_
_entity.id
_entity.type
_entity.pdbx_description
1 polymer ?
#
loop_
_entity_poly.entity_id
_entity_poly.type
_entity_poly.pdbx_seq_one_letter_code
_entity_poly.pdbx_strand_id
1 'polypeptide(L)'
;MSKATLAIYGIKDRNQLHYPAYTHDHNLCLMQDGRVLQYLQLERYTRRKYDNRLDLFLEELIDKGLLQLPEEFDLVSVNAFVGNAFITSGGKLRFEANRLSHLSENLESAWGYYQYETWQGREIEAYNCSQELAHIASCLPFYGAFQENSLLVHLDGAASLSNFSAFLYKGGKIQLLEYGWEMKYLANFYNDNALSFAMIGAAPGEHTSVPGKLMGYACWGDYRADIEQWLAEHNYFKEYWHREEEIFASIAETFGLSIESFNSTIPFWQDVAATLQHIFSREVIDKFCQLQQQTGARYLYYAGGCALNIVTNTQLLETGLFEQVYIPPCCNDSGLSLGAASLCEWLKGNTIATHSPYLNTLGLIPPQQQFSSELITDIAKLLMAGKVLGVCNGFGEAGPRALGNRSLLALANDKKLAERVSIHIKKREWYRPIAPIMLAEIVQEVASTPIQPLAKYMLMDFHIKDDYRAALAGVVHVNGTARIQVIESKDDNPLMYALLSHLYKEYGVLALINTSFNVRGEPIIHRPVEALAAMPRMGLDGVVIEYKLYLPDGLEEDRDLVR
;
A
#
# COMPACT_ATOMS: atom_id res chain seq x y z
N MET A 1 33.64 0.46 -0.90
CA MET A 1 32.18 0.62 -0.84
C MET A 1 31.82 1.88 -1.56
N SER A 2 30.76 1.85 -2.36
CA SER A 2 30.25 3.06 -2.98
C SER A 2 29.71 4.01 -1.90
N LYS A 3 29.57 5.29 -2.23
CA LYS A 3 28.92 6.28 -1.38
C LYS A 3 27.44 5.90 -1.20
N ALA A 4 26.94 5.92 0.03
CA ALA A 4 25.54 5.60 0.30
C ALA A 4 24.58 6.63 -0.32
N THR A 5 23.36 6.23 -0.59
CA THR A 5 22.28 7.09 -1.10
C THR A 5 21.23 7.26 -0.03
N LEU A 6 20.99 8.51 0.40
CA LEU A 6 19.82 8.89 1.18
C LEU A 6 18.76 9.45 0.27
N ALA A 7 17.64 8.76 0.10
CA ALA A 7 16.50 9.26 -0.64
C ALA A 7 15.40 9.75 0.31
N ILE A 8 14.81 10.90 -0.02
CA ILE A 8 13.78 11.56 0.79
C ILE A 8 12.56 11.89 -0.08
N TYR A 9 11.40 11.38 0.34
CA TYR A 9 10.11 11.92 -0.06
C TYR A 9 9.56 12.75 1.10
N GLY A 10 9.69 14.08 1.02
CA GLY A 10 9.45 14.96 2.16
C GLY A 10 9.05 16.40 1.80
N ILE A 11 9.08 16.77 0.51
CA ILE A 11 8.65 18.10 0.05
C ILE A 11 7.14 18.22 0.23
N LYS A 12 6.69 19.31 0.87
CA LYS A 12 5.27 19.56 1.12
C LYS A 12 4.85 20.95 0.66
N ASP A 13 3.55 21.13 0.43
CA ASP A 13 2.95 22.44 0.21
C ASP A 13 2.99 23.25 1.51
N ARG A 14 3.64 24.39 1.49
CA ARG A 14 3.75 25.30 2.63
C ARG A 14 2.43 26.01 2.95
N ASN A 15 1.52 26.10 1.99
CA ASN A 15 0.24 26.78 2.14
C ASN A 15 -0.85 25.90 2.76
N GLN A 16 -0.62 24.58 2.87
CA GLN A 16 -1.60 23.63 3.42
C GLN A 16 -1.13 23.07 4.77
N LEU A 17 -1.37 23.85 5.83
CA LEU A 17 -0.96 23.48 7.19
C LEU A 17 -1.83 22.40 7.84
N HIS A 18 -3.03 22.11 7.35
CA HIS A 18 -4.02 21.31 8.06
C HIS A 18 -4.33 19.94 7.46
N TYR A 19 -4.16 19.74 6.16
CA TYR A 19 -4.45 18.47 5.48
C TYR A 19 -3.30 18.04 4.60
N PRO A 20 -2.85 16.76 4.67
CA PRO A 20 -1.92 16.20 3.71
C PRO A 20 -2.65 15.88 2.38
N ALA A 21 -3.23 16.90 1.74
CA ALA A 21 -4.09 16.71 0.57
C ALA A 21 -3.27 16.32 -0.68
N TYR A 22 -2.10 16.94 -0.85
CA TYR A 22 -1.28 16.79 -2.06
C TYR A 22 0.02 16.03 -1.84
N THR A 23 0.57 16.06 -0.62
CA THR A 23 1.74 15.26 -0.25
C THR A 23 1.46 14.58 1.07
N HIS A 24 1.55 13.27 1.08
CA HIS A 24 1.27 12.42 2.24
C HIS A 24 2.25 11.25 2.25
N ASP A 25 2.21 10.41 3.29
CA ASP A 25 3.05 9.22 3.40
C ASP A 25 4.56 9.52 3.27
N HIS A 26 5.04 10.64 3.86
CA HIS A 26 6.46 10.97 3.84
C HIS A 26 7.31 9.79 4.30
N ASN A 27 8.41 9.56 3.59
CA ASN A 27 9.28 8.43 3.84
C ASN A 27 10.73 8.74 3.46
N LEU A 28 11.64 7.93 3.98
CA LEU A 28 13.07 7.99 3.67
C LEU A 28 13.64 6.60 3.47
N CYS A 29 14.69 6.50 2.66
CA CYS A 29 15.44 5.29 2.43
C CYS A 29 16.93 5.58 2.38
N LEU A 30 17.71 4.84 3.16
CA LEU A 30 19.16 4.78 3.06
C LEU A 30 19.54 3.47 2.36
N MET A 31 20.23 3.57 1.23
CA MET A 31 20.67 2.44 0.44
C MET A 31 22.17 2.53 0.15
N GLN A 32 22.84 1.40 0.03
CA GLN A 32 24.26 1.33 -0.35
C GLN A 32 24.53 0.04 -1.11
N ASP A 33 25.34 0.12 -2.15
CA ASP A 33 25.72 -1.02 -2.98
C ASP A 33 24.49 -1.83 -3.45
N GLY A 34 23.39 -1.15 -3.76
CA GLY A 34 22.12 -1.74 -4.19
C GLY A 34 21.30 -2.41 -3.09
N ARG A 35 21.64 -2.23 -1.81
CA ARG A 35 20.94 -2.83 -0.66
C ARG A 35 20.28 -1.78 0.20
N VAL A 36 19.03 -1.99 0.58
CA VAL A 36 18.33 -1.17 1.57
C VAL A 36 18.97 -1.41 2.94
N LEU A 37 19.53 -0.36 3.52
CA LEU A 37 20.10 -0.38 4.88
C LEU A 37 19.04 0.04 5.90
N GLN A 38 18.33 1.12 5.64
CA GLN A 38 17.27 1.62 6.49
C GLN A 38 16.14 2.20 5.63
N TYR A 39 14.91 1.96 6.06
CA TYR A 39 13.72 2.55 5.45
C TYR A 39 12.70 2.89 6.54
N LEU A 40 12.02 4.01 6.38
CA LEU A 40 10.95 4.45 7.26
C LEU A 40 9.80 5.08 6.48
N GLN A 41 8.59 4.61 6.74
CA GLN A 41 7.36 5.38 6.54
C GLN A 41 7.12 6.22 7.80
N LEU A 42 7.09 7.55 7.67
CA LEU A 42 7.02 8.48 8.81
C LEU A 42 5.82 8.21 9.72
N GLU A 43 4.66 7.88 9.16
CA GLU A 43 3.45 7.55 9.91
C GLU A 43 3.65 6.44 10.95
N ARG A 44 4.57 5.50 10.67
CA ARG A 44 4.87 4.38 11.57
C ARG A 44 5.55 4.86 12.84
N TYR A 45 6.42 5.86 12.72
CA TYR A 45 7.15 6.45 13.85
C TYR A 45 6.29 7.43 14.64
N THR A 46 5.64 8.38 13.94
CA THR A 46 4.89 9.48 14.56
C THR A 46 3.51 9.08 15.05
N ARG A 47 3.01 7.91 14.64
CA ARG A 47 1.66 7.42 14.90
C ARG A 47 0.54 8.32 14.32
N ARG A 48 0.89 9.23 13.41
CA ARG A 48 -0.05 10.04 12.66
C ARG A 48 -0.18 9.47 11.24
N LYS A 49 -1.39 9.04 10.89
CA LYS A 49 -1.67 8.47 9.57
C LYS A 49 -1.43 9.48 8.46
N TYR A 50 -0.80 9.03 7.35
CA TYR A 50 -0.46 9.85 6.19
C TYR A 50 0.46 11.05 6.55
N ASP A 51 1.35 10.90 7.52
CA ASP A 51 2.17 12.01 8.04
C ASP A 51 3.09 12.60 6.97
N ASN A 52 3.03 13.92 6.83
CA ASN A 52 3.79 14.70 5.86
C ASN A 52 4.77 15.68 6.52
N ARG A 53 5.27 15.38 7.72
CA ARG A 53 6.12 16.26 8.54
C ARG A 53 7.54 15.72 8.71
N LEU A 54 8.11 15.07 7.70
CA LEU A 54 9.47 14.53 7.80
C LEU A 54 10.51 15.62 8.12
N ASP A 55 10.28 16.84 7.64
CA ASP A 55 11.09 18.02 7.94
C ASP A 55 11.21 18.31 9.44
N LEU A 56 10.18 18.00 10.23
CA LEU A 56 10.19 18.20 11.69
C LEU A 56 10.88 17.06 12.46
N PHE A 57 10.92 15.86 11.89
CA PHE A 57 11.36 14.65 12.60
C PHE A 57 12.74 14.14 12.15
N LEU A 58 13.24 14.52 10.98
CA LEU A 58 14.48 13.96 10.43
C LEU A 58 15.68 14.15 11.37
N GLU A 59 15.86 15.34 11.93
CA GLU A 59 16.96 15.61 12.86
C GLU A 59 16.81 14.82 14.18
N GLU A 60 15.61 14.72 14.70
CA GLU A 60 15.31 13.91 15.88
C GLU A 60 15.70 12.44 15.67
N LEU A 61 15.39 11.89 14.47
CA LEU A 61 15.74 10.51 14.12
C LEU A 61 17.26 10.30 14.11
N ILE A 62 18.00 11.29 13.61
CA ILE A 62 19.47 11.25 13.59
C ILE A 62 20.05 11.42 15.00
N ASP A 63 19.58 12.42 15.75
CA ASP A 63 20.09 12.75 17.09
C ASP A 63 19.82 11.61 18.09
N LYS A 64 18.75 10.85 17.90
CA LYS A 64 18.45 9.63 18.66
C LYS A 64 19.23 8.39 18.18
N GLY A 65 20.04 8.50 17.14
CA GLY A 65 20.76 7.38 16.54
C GLY A 65 19.86 6.34 15.84
N LEU A 66 18.59 6.69 15.59
CA LEU A 66 17.66 5.81 14.89
C LEU A 66 17.97 5.76 13.39
N LEU A 67 18.28 6.92 12.80
CA LEU A 67 18.81 7.02 11.43
C LEU A 67 20.34 7.21 11.52
N GLN A 68 21.07 6.23 10.99
CA GLN A 68 22.53 6.24 11.02
C GLN A 68 23.07 6.64 9.64
N LEU A 69 23.34 7.93 9.46
CA LEU A 69 23.94 8.43 8.24
C LEU A 69 25.45 8.24 8.25
N PRO A 70 26.06 7.77 7.15
CA PRO A 70 27.49 7.78 6.99
C PRO A 70 28.01 9.23 6.87
N GLU A 71 29.31 9.44 7.05
CA GLU A 71 29.93 10.76 6.97
C GLU A 71 29.74 11.40 5.58
N GLU A 72 29.75 10.59 4.53
CA GLU A 72 29.48 10.99 3.15
C GLU A 72 28.34 10.16 2.56
N PHE A 73 27.39 10.84 1.95
CA PHE A 73 26.28 10.24 1.22
C PHE A 73 25.84 11.13 0.07
N ASP A 74 25.16 10.55 -0.92
CA ASP A 74 24.45 11.28 -1.97
C ASP A 74 23.00 11.46 -1.52
N LEU A 75 22.46 12.65 -1.73
CA LEU A 75 21.07 12.95 -1.45
C LEU A 75 20.21 12.80 -2.71
N VAL A 76 19.08 12.13 -2.61
CA VAL A 76 18.05 12.11 -3.64
C VAL A 76 16.76 12.63 -3.07
N SER A 77 16.23 13.71 -3.63
CA SER A 77 14.89 14.19 -3.28
C SER A 77 13.89 13.74 -4.34
N VAL A 78 12.74 13.25 -3.89
CA VAL A 78 11.60 13.04 -4.79
C VAL A 78 10.89 14.36 -4.97
N ASN A 79 10.75 14.80 -6.23
CA ASN A 79 10.09 16.04 -6.59
C ASN A 79 8.58 15.97 -6.30
N ALA A 80 7.98 17.12 -6.03
CA ALA A 80 6.54 17.25 -5.89
C ALA A 80 6.04 18.46 -6.69
N PHE A 81 4.82 18.37 -7.24
CA PHE A 81 4.26 19.49 -8.01
C PHE A 81 3.89 20.70 -7.14
N VAL A 82 3.74 20.50 -5.83
CA VAL A 82 3.26 21.53 -4.88
C VAL A 82 4.36 22.35 -4.21
N GLY A 83 5.61 21.94 -4.32
CA GLY A 83 6.73 22.62 -3.67
C GLY A 83 8.07 22.14 -4.17
N ASN A 84 9.13 22.83 -3.78
CA ASN A 84 10.49 22.52 -4.20
C ASN A 84 11.53 22.59 -3.07
N ALA A 85 11.15 23.01 -1.87
CA ALA A 85 12.09 23.20 -0.78
C ALA A 85 11.81 22.23 0.39
N PHE A 86 12.90 21.77 1.00
CA PHE A 86 12.90 21.01 2.24
C PHE A 86 13.92 21.60 3.19
N ILE A 87 13.51 21.89 4.42
CA ILE A 87 14.38 22.43 5.46
C ILE A 87 14.00 21.74 6.76
N THR A 88 14.94 21.06 7.37
CA THR A 88 14.73 20.43 8.68
C THR A 88 14.56 21.46 9.79
N SER A 89 13.95 21.08 10.89
CA SER A 89 13.58 21.97 11.99
C SER A 89 14.77 22.74 12.58
N GLY A 90 15.96 22.13 12.68
CA GLY A 90 17.20 22.77 13.13
C GLY A 90 18.08 23.28 11.98
N GLY A 91 17.65 23.11 10.74
CA GLY A 91 18.39 23.56 9.55
C GLY A 91 19.63 22.73 9.20
N LYS A 92 19.81 21.53 9.80
CA LYS A 92 20.95 20.65 9.50
C LYS A 92 20.96 20.17 8.05
N LEU A 93 19.76 19.88 7.50
CA LEU A 93 19.58 19.56 6.08
C LEU A 93 18.69 20.61 5.44
N ARG A 94 19.20 21.18 4.36
CA ARG A 94 18.45 22.14 3.55
C ARG A 94 18.70 21.85 2.09
N PHE A 95 17.64 21.78 1.30
CA PHE A 95 17.73 21.73 -0.15
C PHE A 95 16.56 22.46 -0.82
N GLU A 96 16.80 22.86 -2.06
CA GLU A 96 15.81 23.43 -2.95
C GLU A 96 15.90 22.74 -4.30
N ALA A 97 15.01 21.81 -4.57
CA ALA A 97 14.98 21.04 -5.81
C ALA A 97 14.54 21.92 -6.99
N ASN A 98 15.22 21.82 -8.11
CA ASN A 98 14.75 22.43 -9.35
C ASN A 98 13.38 21.86 -9.72
N ARG A 99 12.46 22.73 -10.15
CA ARG A 99 11.20 22.27 -10.72
C ARG A 99 11.46 21.53 -12.01
N LEU A 100 10.90 20.33 -12.12
CA LEU A 100 10.89 19.59 -13.37
C LEU A 100 9.94 20.29 -14.34
N SER A 101 10.39 20.53 -15.57
CA SER A 101 9.57 21.13 -16.64
C SER A 101 9.00 20.09 -17.59
N HIS A 102 9.60 18.91 -17.66
CA HIS A 102 9.18 17.78 -18.49
C HIS A 102 9.78 16.49 -17.95
N LEU A 103 9.15 15.36 -18.23
CA LEU A 103 9.79 14.05 -18.08
C LEU A 103 10.76 13.87 -19.24
N SER A 104 11.97 13.47 -18.91
CA SER A 104 12.98 13.27 -19.93
C SER A 104 12.79 11.95 -20.67
N GLU A 105 13.02 11.96 -21.98
CA GLU A 105 13.08 10.74 -22.80
C GLU A 105 14.26 9.85 -22.41
N ASN A 106 15.30 10.43 -21.81
CA ASN A 106 16.48 9.73 -21.33
C ASN A 106 16.56 9.83 -19.81
N LEU A 107 16.65 8.69 -19.13
CA LEU A 107 16.70 8.61 -17.69
C LEU A 107 17.87 9.39 -17.09
N GLU A 108 19.03 9.38 -17.75
CA GLU A 108 20.23 10.11 -17.32
C GLU A 108 20.01 11.63 -17.28
N SER A 109 19.16 12.17 -18.15
CA SER A 109 18.81 13.59 -18.16
C SER A 109 17.61 13.94 -17.26
N ALA A 110 16.94 12.95 -16.67
CA ALA A 110 15.90 13.16 -15.67
C ALA A 110 16.45 13.58 -14.29
N TRP A 111 17.77 13.46 -14.10
CA TRP A 111 18.46 13.89 -12.90
C TRP A 111 18.83 15.36 -13.01
N GLY A 112 18.14 16.22 -12.25
CA GLY A 112 18.55 17.60 -12.06
C GLY A 112 19.44 17.74 -10.84
N TYR A 113 20.50 18.53 -10.95
CA TYR A 113 21.24 18.96 -9.77
C TYR A 113 20.45 20.01 -9.02
N TYR A 114 20.55 19.99 -7.70
CA TYR A 114 20.06 21.05 -6.85
C TYR A 114 21.03 22.22 -6.83
N GLN A 115 20.53 23.40 -6.55
CA GLN A 115 21.35 24.60 -6.51
C GLN A 115 21.83 24.95 -5.10
N TYR A 116 21.14 24.49 -4.04
CA TYR A 116 21.46 24.88 -2.67
C TYR A 116 21.16 23.73 -1.71
N GLU A 117 22.15 22.86 -1.53
CA GLU A 117 22.03 21.77 -0.57
C GLU A 117 23.16 21.77 0.41
N THR A 118 22.78 21.71 1.67
CA THR A 118 23.76 21.63 2.74
C THR A 118 23.34 20.58 3.78
N TRP A 119 24.33 19.85 4.21
CA TRP A 119 24.24 19.00 5.37
C TRP A 119 25.20 19.51 6.43
N GLN A 120 24.68 19.93 7.60
CA GLN A 120 25.48 20.53 8.69
C GLN A 120 26.40 21.68 8.21
N GLY A 121 25.92 22.51 7.30
CA GLY A 121 26.67 23.62 6.73
C GLY A 121 27.70 23.26 5.65
N ARG A 122 27.79 22.00 5.24
CA ARG A 122 28.64 21.55 4.13
C ARG A 122 27.77 21.30 2.90
N GLU A 123 28.26 21.68 1.74
CA GLU A 123 27.64 21.28 0.48
C GLU A 123 27.73 19.77 0.29
N ILE A 124 26.63 19.17 -0.17
CA ILE A 124 26.56 17.75 -0.50
C ILE A 124 26.09 17.57 -1.94
N GLU A 125 26.49 16.48 -2.56
CA GLU A 125 26.00 16.09 -3.87
C GLU A 125 24.55 15.61 -3.77
N ALA A 126 23.68 16.12 -4.65
CA ALA A 126 22.26 15.85 -4.57
C ALA A 126 21.61 15.76 -5.95
N TYR A 127 20.54 14.99 -6.02
CA TYR A 127 19.81 14.65 -7.23
C TYR A 127 18.30 14.84 -7.02
N ASN A 128 17.62 15.12 -8.12
CA ASN A 128 16.17 15.28 -8.14
C ASN A 128 15.52 14.12 -8.93
N CYS A 129 14.56 13.44 -8.34
CA CYS A 129 13.84 12.34 -8.97
C CYS A 129 12.35 12.68 -9.10
N SER A 130 11.75 12.43 -10.26
CA SER A 130 10.30 12.58 -10.43
C SER A 130 9.55 11.49 -9.66
N GLN A 131 8.33 11.79 -9.21
CA GLN A 131 7.46 10.80 -8.57
C GLN A 131 7.13 9.65 -9.53
N GLU A 132 6.93 9.94 -10.81
CA GLU A 132 6.65 8.96 -11.86
C GLU A 132 7.73 7.87 -11.91
N LEU A 133 8.99 8.28 -11.98
CA LEU A 133 10.11 7.34 -12.01
C LEU A 133 10.34 6.67 -10.65
N ALA A 134 10.16 7.39 -9.55
CA ALA A 134 10.28 6.84 -8.21
C ALA A 134 9.22 5.75 -7.96
N HIS A 135 7.96 5.95 -8.39
CA HIS A 135 6.94 4.92 -8.32
C HIS A 135 7.34 3.65 -9.07
N ILE A 136 7.74 3.76 -10.32
CA ILE A 136 8.14 2.62 -11.15
C ILE A 136 9.34 1.90 -10.55
N ALA A 137 10.37 2.65 -10.13
CA ALA A 137 11.58 2.10 -9.56
C ALA A 137 11.37 1.46 -8.18
N SER A 138 10.23 1.73 -7.49
CA SER A 138 9.87 1.05 -6.25
C SER A 138 9.63 -0.46 -6.42
N CYS A 139 9.50 -0.95 -7.66
CA CYS A 139 9.47 -2.37 -7.97
C CYS A 139 10.83 -3.06 -7.77
N LEU A 140 11.94 -2.35 -8.00
CA LEU A 140 13.28 -2.93 -8.02
C LEU A 140 13.67 -3.63 -6.72
N PRO A 141 13.43 -3.10 -5.50
CA PRO A 141 13.76 -3.77 -4.24
C PRO A 141 13.00 -5.07 -4.00
N PHE A 142 11.93 -5.34 -4.73
CA PHE A 142 11.08 -6.53 -4.51
C PHE A 142 11.17 -7.56 -5.62
N TYR A 143 11.49 -7.12 -6.85
CA TYR A 143 11.50 -7.98 -8.03
C TYR A 143 12.85 -8.01 -8.74
N GLY A 144 13.83 -7.21 -8.28
CA GLY A 144 15.13 -7.06 -8.95
C GLY A 144 15.04 -6.22 -10.22
N ALA A 145 16.00 -6.40 -11.12
CA ALA A 145 16.06 -5.69 -12.38
C ALA A 145 14.79 -5.90 -13.23
N PHE A 146 14.40 -4.86 -13.97
CA PHE A 146 13.30 -4.98 -14.93
C PHE A 146 13.58 -6.07 -15.96
N GLN A 147 12.56 -6.86 -16.28
CA GLN A 147 12.63 -7.84 -17.36
C GLN A 147 12.76 -7.12 -18.72
N GLU A 148 13.51 -7.71 -19.63
CA GLU A 148 13.64 -7.18 -20.99
C GLU A 148 12.29 -7.15 -21.70
N ASN A 149 12.00 -6.07 -22.42
CA ASN A 149 10.74 -5.82 -23.09
C ASN A 149 9.55 -5.68 -22.13
N SER A 150 9.72 -4.82 -21.12
CA SER A 150 8.70 -4.51 -20.12
C SER A 150 8.06 -3.15 -20.36
N LEU A 151 6.75 -3.08 -20.18
CA LEU A 151 6.03 -1.83 -20.00
C LEU A 151 6.13 -1.43 -18.52
N LEU A 152 6.50 -0.17 -18.26
CA LEU A 152 6.60 0.40 -16.93
C LEU A 152 5.56 1.51 -16.82
N VAL A 153 4.59 1.37 -15.93
CA VAL A 153 3.46 2.30 -15.84
C VAL A 153 3.31 2.87 -14.44
N HIS A 154 3.14 4.18 -14.38
CA HIS A 154 2.69 4.90 -13.21
C HIS A 154 1.28 5.44 -13.45
N LEU A 155 0.39 5.24 -12.48
CA LEU A 155 -0.96 5.82 -12.45
C LEU A 155 -1.33 6.17 -11.00
N ASP A 156 -1.55 7.46 -10.75
CA ASP A 156 -1.91 8.00 -9.45
C ASP A 156 -2.90 9.16 -9.56
N GLY A 157 -3.33 9.72 -8.45
CA GLY A 157 -4.13 10.95 -8.41
C GLY A 157 -3.37 12.15 -8.95
N ALA A 158 -2.08 12.25 -8.61
CA ALA A 158 -1.13 13.25 -9.12
C ALA A 158 0.30 12.81 -8.81
N ALA A 159 1.25 13.23 -9.65
CA ALA A 159 2.68 13.09 -9.43
C ALA A 159 3.40 14.40 -9.79
N SER A 160 4.70 14.38 -10.07
CA SER A 160 5.47 15.60 -10.34
C SER A 160 4.95 16.37 -11.55
N LEU A 161 4.63 15.68 -12.64
CA LEU A 161 4.28 16.27 -13.95
C LEU A 161 3.05 15.66 -14.59
N SER A 162 2.52 14.58 -14.03
CA SER A 162 1.42 13.82 -14.63
C SER A 162 0.64 13.06 -13.56
N ASN A 163 -0.49 12.52 -13.93
CA ASN A 163 -1.16 11.47 -13.17
C ASN A 163 -0.98 10.08 -13.81
N PHE A 164 -0.56 10.05 -15.07
CA PHE A 164 -0.27 8.84 -15.83
C PHE A 164 1.03 9.00 -16.60
N SER A 165 1.89 8.00 -16.54
CA SER A 165 3.08 7.91 -17.38
C SER A 165 3.40 6.47 -17.74
N ALA A 166 3.90 6.26 -18.94
CA ALA A 166 4.29 4.97 -19.46
C ALA A 166 5.68 5.02 -20.08
N PHE A 167 6.47 3.99 -19.79
CA PHE A 167 7.82 3.83 -20.32
C PHE A 167 8.00 2.40 -20.82
N LEU A 168 8.90 2.22 -21.78
CA LEU A 168 9.34 0.91 -22.27
C LEU A 168 10.77 0.64 -21.79
N TYR A 169 10.96 -0.47 -21.11
CA TYR A 169 12.30 -0.99 -20.81
C TYR A 169 12.70 -1.99 -21.89
N LYS A 170 13.71 -1.61 -22.69
CA LYS A 170 14.22 -2.41 -23.80
C LYS A 170 15.69 -2.10 -24.08
N GLY A 171 16.50 -3.15 -24.31
CA GLY A 171 17.93 -3.01 -24.56
C GLY A 171 18.69 -2.37 -23.40
N GLY A 172 18.30 -2.65 -22.16
CA GLY A 172 18.91 -2.10 -20.97
C GLY A 172 18.58 -0.63 -20.70
N LYS A 173 17.61 -0.03 -21.42
CA LYS A 173 17.26 1.39 -21.35
C LYS A 173 15.78 1.58 -21.05
N ILE A 174 15.46 2.61 -20.27
CA ILE A 174 14.09 3.10 -20.06
C ILE A 174 13.83 4.23 -21.06
N GLN A 175 12.80 4.08 -21.87
CA GLN A 175 12.35 5.03 -22.87
C GLN A 175 10.96 5.54 -22.49
N LEU A 176 10.78 6.85 -22.44
CA LEU A 176 9.46 7.45 -22.23
C LEU A 176 8.59 7.22 -23.48
N LEU A 177 7.38 6.71 -23.28
CA LEU A 177 6.38 6.57 -24.33
C LEU A 177 5.41 7.74 -24.32
N GLU A 178 4.82 7.99 -23.15
CA GLU A 178 3.86 9.08 -22.96
C GLU A 178 3.73 9.44 -21.49
N TYR A 179 3.26 10.66 -21.22
CA TYR A 179 2.82 11.08 -19.89
C TYR A 179 1.82 12.24 -20.03
N GLY A 180 0.97 12.40 -19.04
CA GLY A 180 -0.01 13.49 -19.06
C GLY A 180 -1.02 13.43 -17.92
N TRP A 181 -2.01 14.30 -18.03
CA TRP A 181 -3.11 14.44 -17.07
C TRP A 181 -4.44 13.88 -17.60
N GLU A 182 -4.40 13.13 -18.67
CA GLU A 182 -5.60 12.63 -19.37
C GLU A 182 -6.44 11.70 -18.50
N MET A 183 -5.78 10.91 -17.64
CA MET A 183 -6.45 10.01 -16.72
C MET A 183 -6.72 10.63 -15.34
N LYS A 184 -6.55 11.95 -15.19
CA LYS A 184 -6.70 12.64 -13.91
C LYS A 184 -8.06 12.40 -13.27
N TYR A 185 -9.11 12.57 -14.02
CA TYR A 185 -10.46 12.41 -13.50
C TYR A 185 -10.76 10.95 -13.12
N LEU A 186 -10.23 10.01 -13.87
CA LEU A 186 -10.35 8.59 -13.56
C LEU A 186 -9.65 8.25 -12.24
N ALA A 187 -8.40 8.68 -12.07
CA ALA A 187 -7.62 8.42 -10.87
C ALA A 187 -8.20 9.14 -9.63
N ASN A 188 -8.52 10.43 -9.77
CA ASN A 188 -9.12 11.23 -8.69
C ASN A 188 -10.58 10.87 -8.41
N PHE A 189 -11.23 10.19 -9.32
CA PHE A 189 -12.58 9.71 -9.20
C PHE A 189 -12.84 8.97 -7.89
N TYR A 190 -11.87 8.21 -7.41
CA TYR A 190 -11.94 7.55 -6.11
C TYR A 190 -11.66 8.47 -4.91
N ASN A 191 -10.98 9.61 -5.11
CA ASN A 191 -10.48 10.44 -4.01
C ASN A 191 -11.36 11.67 -3.73
N ASP A 192 -11.67 12.45 -4.76
CA ASP A 192 -12.18 13.80 -4.62
C ASP A 192 -13.56 14.01 -5.24
N ASN A 193 -14.25 12.94 -5.59
CA ASN A 193 -15.56 13.07 -6.19
C ASN A 193 -16.69 13.00 -5.16
N ALA A 194 -17.67 13.87 -5.29
CA ALA A 194 -18.80 14.01 -4.38
C ALA A 194 -19.54 12.71 -4.10
N LEU A 195 -19.88 11.93 -5.14
CA LEU A 195 -20.58 10.64 -4.96
C LEU A 195 -19.74 9.63 -4.16
N SER A 196 -18.44 9.56 -4.45
CA SER A 196 -17.54 8.63 -3.74
C SER A 196 -17.44 8.98 -2.25
N PHE A 197 -17.29 10.28 -1.93
CA PHE A 197 -17.25 10.75 -0.55
C PHE A 197 -18.53 10.44 0.21
N ALA A 198 -19.67 10.78 -0.38
CA ALA A 198 -20.95 10.60 0.27
C ALA A 198 -21.31 9.13 0.46
N MET A 199 -21.12 8.27 -0.56
CA MET A 199 -21.42 6.83 -0.47
C MET A 199 -20.68 6.12 0.65
N ILE A 200 -19.50 6.56 1.02
CA ILE A 200 -18.71 5.94 2.09
C ILE A 200 -18.71 6.73 3.40
N GLY A 201 -19.40 7.87 3.45
CA GLY A 201 -19.47 8.72 4.65
C GLY A 201 -18.07 9.15 5.12
N ALA A 202 -17.21 9.57 4.19
CA ALA A 202 -15.88 10.06 4.52
C ALA A 202 -15.95 11.44 5.16
N ALA A 203 -15.23 11.62 6.27
CA ALA A 203 -15.06 12.93 6.88
C ALA A 203 -14.04 13.78 6.08
N PRO A 204 -14.09 15.11 6.18
CA PRO A 204 -13.05 15.96 5.63
C PRO A 204 -11.65 15.49 6.11
N GLY A 205 -10.71 15.34 5.17
CA GLY A 205 -9.37 14.80 5.46
C GLY A 205 -9.23 13.27 5.39
N GLU A 206 -10.30 12.53 5.13
CA GLU A 206 -10.26 11.07 4.91
C GLU A 206 -10.17 10.66 3.42
N HIS A 207 -9.93 11.59 2.49
CA HIS A 207 -9.92 11.35 1.04
C HIS A 207 -8.99 10.18 0.62
N THR A 208 -7.82 10.05 1.23
CA THR A 208 -6.88 8.93 0.98
C THR A 208 -7.44 7.56 1.39
N SER A 209 -8.49 7.51 2.20
CA SER A 209 -9.15 6.26 2.58
C SER A 209 -10.32 5.87 1.67
N VAL A 210 -10.82 6.82 0.87
CA VAL A 210 -11.97 6.65 -0.03
C VAL A 210 -11.78 5.51 -1.01
N PRO A 211 -10.65 5.39 -1.76
CA PRO A 211 -10.51 4.36 -2.79
C PRO A 211 -10.69 2.95 -2.25
N GLY A 212 -10.00 2.63 -1.16
CA GLY A 212 -10.08 1.28 -0.56
C GLY A 212 -11.44 0.95 0.05
N LYS A 213 -12.20 1.95 0.51
CA LYS A 213 -13.56 1.77 1.02
C LYS A 213 -14.56 1.60 -0.12
N LEU A 214 -14.47 2.45 -1.15
CA LEU A 214 -15.33 2.38 -2.34
C LEU A 214 -15.18 1.05 -3.06
N MET A 215 -13.95 0.57 -3.29
CA MET A 215 -13.68 -0.73 -3.89
C MET A 215 -14.35 -1.88 -3.10
N GLY A 216 -14.30 -1.84 -1.76
CA GLY A 216 -14.99 -2.83 -0.92
C GLY A 216 -16.51 -2.71 -0.96
N TYR A 217 -17.04 -1.50 -1.13
CA TYR A 217 -18.47 -1.24 -1.24
C TYR A 217 -19.02 -1.64 -2.61
N ALA A 218 -18.28 -1.40 -3.67
CA ALA A 218 -18.64 -1.74 -5.04
C ALA A 218 -18.94 -3.24 -5.25
N CYS A 219 -18.34 -4.12 -4.46
CA CYS A 219 -18.60 -5.55 -4.56
C CYS A 219 -20.01 -5.99 -4.11
N TRP A 220 -20.81 -5.09 -3.51
CA TRP A 220 -22.18 -5.36 -3.07
C TRP A 220 -23.23 -5.04 -4.13
N GLY A 221 -22.88 -4.33 -5.19
CA GLY A 221 -23.76 -3.95 -6.27
C GLY A 221 -23.38 -4.59 -7.61
N ASP A 222 -24.20 -4.32 -8.61
CA ASP A 222 -24.02 -4.77 -9.97
C ASP A 222 -23.80 -3.59 -10.92
N TYR A 223 -23.04 -3.80 -12.00
CA TYR A 223 -22.89 -2.81 -13.07
C TYR A 223 -24.24 -2.49 -13.72
N ARG A 224 -24.49 -1.19 -13.96
CA ARG A 224 -25.71 -0.73 -14.62
C ARG A 224 -25.40 0.26 -15.73
N ALA A 225 -25.80 -0.09 -16.96
CA ALA A 225 -25.58 0.73 -18.15
C ALA A 225 -26.34 2.07 -18.12
N ASP A 226 -27.53 2.14 -17.47
CA ASP A 226 -28.29 3.37 -17.31
C ASP A 226 -27.63 4.36 -16.34
N ILE A 227 -26.95 3.84 -15.30
CA ILE A 227 -26.14 4.67 -14.40
C ILE A 227 -24.90 5.20 -15.13
N GLU A 228 -24.22 4.36 -15.91
CA GLU A 228 -23.08 4.78 -16.73
C GLU A 228 -23.47 5.86 -17.72
N GLN A 229 -24.61 5.72 -18.39
CA GLN A 229 -25.14 6.73 -19.31
C GLN A 229 -25.40 8.05 -18.59
N TRP A 230 -26.02 8.01 -17.41
CA TRP A 230 -26.27 9.22 -16.60
C TRP A 230 -24.97 9.93 -16.21
N LEU A 231 -23.95 9.17 -15.76
CA LEU A 231 -22.63 9.70 -15.42
C LEU A 231 -21.95 10.39 -16.62
N ALA A 232 -22.07 9.79 -17.82
CA ALA A 232 -21.52 10.35 -19.05
C ALA A 232 -22.25 11.63 -19.48
N GLU A 233 -23.57 11.66 -19.44
CA GLU A 233 -24.40 12.82 -19.80
C GLU A 233 -24.16 14.03 -18.88
N HIS A 234 -23.80 13.76 -17.62
CA HIS A 234 -23.48 14.79 -16.63
C HIS A 234 -21.99 15.13 -16.53
N ASN A 235 -21.15 14.67 -17.49
CA ASN A 235 -19.70 14.90 -17.51
C ASN A 235 -18.99 14.53 -16.20
N TYR A 236 -19.50 13.52 -15.47
CA TYR A 236 -19.00 13.13 -14.14
C TYR A 236 -17.49 12.90 -14.10
N PHE A 237 -16.91 12.34 -15.16
CA PHE A 237 -15.47 12.03 -15.26
C PHE A 237 -14.63 13.18 -15.85
N LYS A 238 -15.25 14.30 -16.25
CA LYS A 238 -14.56 15.44 -16.88
C LYS A 238 -14.58 16.71 -16.04
N GLU A 239 -15.52 16.79 -15.10
CA GLU A 239 -15.71 17.95 -14.26
C GLU A 239 -15.66 17.56 -12.79
N TYR A 240 -15.05 18.43 -11.94
CA TYR A 240 -15.13 18.29 -10.50
C TYR A 240 -16.50 18.74 -10.02
N TRP A 241 -17.26 17.83 -9.46
CA TRP A 241 -18.51 18.10 -8.79
C TRP A 241 -18.22 18.49 -7.34
N HIS A 242 -18.24 19.80 -7.04
CA HIS A 242 -17.96 20.32 -5.70
C HIS A 242 -19.18 20.34 -4.79
N ARG A 243 -20.39 20.12 -5.34
CA ARG A 243 -21.64 20.19 -4.59
C ARG A 243 -22.31 18.83 -4.55
N GLU A 244 -22.04 18.12 -3.47
CA GLU A 244 -22.60 16.79 -3.21
C GLU A 244 -24.13 16.78 -3.31
N GLU A 245 -24.80 17.81 -2.73
CA GLU A 245 -26.26 17.92 -2.70
C GLU A 245 -26.88 17.99 -4.10
N GLU A 246 -26.28 18.73 -5.03
CA GLU A 246 -26.81 18.90 -6.39
C GLU A 246 -26.71 17.59 -7.19
N ILE A 247 -25.59 16.86 -7.10
CA ILE A 247 -25.41 15.62 -7.84
C ILE A 247 -26.28 14.50 -7.25
N PHE A 248 -26.43 14.45 -5.92
CA PHE A 248 -27.35 13.51 -5.27
C PHE A 248 -28.80 13.79 -5.62
N ALA A 249 -29.23 15.05 -5.61
CA ALA A 249 -30.59 15.43 -5.99
C ALA A 249 -30.87 15.04 -7.44
N SER A 250 -29.97 15.35 -8.36
CA SER A 250 -30.13 15.05 -9.78
C SER A 250 -30.22 13.55 -10.07
N ILE A 251 -29.30 12.73 -9.51
CA ILE A 251 -29.34 11.28 -9.71
C ILE A 251 -30.59 10.66 -9.06
N ALA A 252 -30.98 11.15 -7.88
CA ALA A 252 -32.17 10.68 -7.21
C ALA A 252 -33.44 10.98 -7.98
N GLU A 253 -33.59 12.21 -8.50
CA GLU A 253 -34.74 12.61 -9.34
C GLU A 253 -34.81 11.73 -10.59
N THR A 254 -33.69 11.54 -11.28
CA THR A 254 -33.63 10.73 -12.51
C THR A 254 -34.06 9.27 -12.29
N PHE A 255 -33.65 8.67 -11.17
CA PHE A 255 -33.95 7.27 -10.85
C PHE A 255 -35.14 7.07 -9.90
N GLY A 256 -35.87 8.15 -9.59
CA GLY A 256 -37.08 8.08 -8.77
C GLY A 256 -36.84 7.69 -7.32
N LEU A 257 -35.70 8.12 -6.75
CA LEU A 257 -35.34 7.83 -5.37
C LEU A 257 -35.77 8.95 -4.43
N SER A 258 -36.33 8.58 -3.29
CA SER A 258 -36.54 9.53 -2.18
C SER A 258 -35.27 9.58 -1.34
N ILE A 259 -34.54 10.70 -1.36
CA ILE A 259 -33.33 10.87 -0.55
C ILE A 259 -33.60 11.87 0.56
N GLU A 260 -33.79 11.39 1.76
CA GLU A 260 -33.68 12.21 2.98
C GLU A 260 -32.27 12.19 3.55
N SER A 261 -31.51 11.10 3.28
CA SER A 261 -30.10 10.97 3.62
C SER A 261 -29.49 9.77 2.89
N PHE A 262 -28.19 9.81 2.64
CA PHE A 262 -27.44 8.68 2.11
C PHE A 262 -27.49 7.49 3.09
N ASN A 263 -27.80 6.31 2.57
CA ASN A 263 -27.77 5.06 3.33
C ASN A 263 -27.03 3.97 2.53
N SER A 264 -25.89 3.50 3.06
CA SER A 264 -25.05 2.47 2.41
C SER A 264 -25.72 1.11 2.24
N THR A 265 -26.90 0.87 2.84
CA THR A 265 -27.65 -0.38 2.66
C THR A 265 -28.61 -0.35 1.47
N ILE A 266 -28.80 0.81 0.80
CA ILE A 266 -29.67 0.95 -0.36
C ILE A 266 -28.96 0.35 -1.59
N PRO A 267 -29.55 -0.67 -2.26
CA PRO A 267 -28.91 -1.37 -3.39
C PRO A 267 -28.52 -0.42 -4.54
N PHE A 268 -29.31 0.62 -4.80
CA PHE A 268 -28.99 1.58 -5.86
C PHE A 268 -27.59 2.19 -5.70
N TRP A 269 -27.19 2.57 -4.48
CA TRP A 269 -25.88 3.16 -4.24
C TRP A 269 -24.75 2.13 -4.34
N GLN A 270 -25.05 0.87 -4.05
CA GLN A 270 -24.13 -0.24 -4.30
C GLN A 270 -23.90 -0.42 -5.81
N ASP A 271 -24.98 -0.33 -6.62
CA ASP A 271 -24.88 -0.38 -8.08
C ASP A 271 -24.13 0.84 -8.65
N VAL A 272 -24.33 2.03 -8.10
CA VAL A 272 -23.52 3.20 -8.47
C VAL A 272 -22.03 2.91 -8.24
N ALA A 273 -21.67 2.43 -7.06
CA ALA A 273 -20.28 2.10 -6.73
C ALA A 273 -19.71 1.00 -7.65
N ALA A 274 -20.49 -0.06 -7.93
CA ALA A 274 -20.11 -1.13 -8.84
C ALA A 274 -19.91 -0.63 -10.28
N THR A 275 -20.79 0.25 -10.75
CA THR A 275 -20.69 0.88 -12.09
C THR A 275 -19.43 1.74 -12.18
N LEU A 276 -19.13 2.52 -11.14
CA LEU A 276 -17.93 3.33 -11.06
C LEU A 276 -16.65 2.47 -11.07
N GLN A 277 -16.62 1.36 -10.32
CA GLN A 277 -15.49 0.42 -10.33
C GLN A 277 -15.33 -0.24 -11.72
N HIS A 278 -16.44 -0.60 -12.36
CA HIS A 278 -16.41 -1.18 -13.70
C HIS A 278 -15.78 -0.23 -14.73
N ILE A 279 -16.22 1.03 -14.74
CA ILE A 279 -15.67 2.07 -15.63
C ILE A 279 -14.18 2.26 -15.37
N PHE A 280 -13.78 2.40 -14.10
CA PHE A 280 -12.37 2.53 -13.74
C PHE A 280 -11.53 1.37 -14.27
N SER A 281 -11.97 0.14 -14.02
CA SER A 281 -11.23 -1.05 -14.47
C SER A 281 -11.12 -1.13 -16.00
N ARG A 282 -12.21 -0.88 -16.71
CA ARG A 282 -12.24 -0.88 -18.17
C ARG A 282 -11.27 0.14 -18.76
N GLU A 283 -11.35 1.40 -18.35
CA GLU A 283 -10.49 2.47 -18.86
C GLU A 283 -9.00 2.20 -18.62
N VAL A 284 -8.65 1.66 -17.44
CA VAL A 284 -7.25 1.28 -17.13
C VAL A 284 -6.80 0.11 -18.02
N ILE A 285 -7.61 -0.93 -18.14
CA ILE A 285 -7.27 -2.11 -18.95
C ILE A 285 -7.18 -1.76 -20.44
N ASP A 286 -8.09 -0.96 -20.96
CA ASP A 286 -8.07 -0.49 -22.36
C ASP A 286 -6.80 0.32 -22.66
N LYS A 287 -6.38 1.19 -21.72
CA LYS A 287 -5.13 1.93 -21.84
C LYS A 287 -3.90 1.01 -21.87
N PHE A 288 -3.87 0.00 -21.00
CA PHE A 288 -2.77 -0.96 -20.97
C PHE A 288 -2.76 -1.86 -22.21
N CYS A 289 -3.94 -2.23 -22.71
CA CYS A 289 -4.08 -2.96 -23.97
C CYS A 289 -3.52 -2.15 -25.16
N GLN A 290 -3.87 -0.86 -25.25
CA GLN A 290 -3.34 0.04 -26.27
C GLN A 290 -1.81 0.11 -26.23
N LEU A 291 -1.23 0.31 -25.06
CA LEU A 291 0.22 0.39 -24.88
C LEU A 291 0.93 -0.93 -25.19
N GLN A 292 0.35 -2.05 -24.78
CA GLN A 292 0.89 -3.37 -25.10
C GLN A 292 0.88 -3.63 -26.62
N GLN A 293 -0.21 -3.28 -27.32
CA GLN A 293 -0.29 -3.41 -28.77
C GLN A 293 0.74 -2.54 -29.50
N GLN A 294 1.00 -1.32 -29.00
CA GLN A 294 1.99 -0.40 -29.57
C GLN A 294 3.43 -0.88 -29.38
N THR A 295 3.73 -1.51 -28.23
CA THR A 295 5.10 -1.84 -27.83
C THR A 295 5.47 -3.30 -28.02
N GLY A 296 4.48 -4.20 -28.01
CA GLY A 296 4.68 -5.64 -27.92
C GLY A 296 5.30 -6.08 -26.58
N ALA A 297 5.14 -5.28 -25.52
CA ALA A 297 5.70 -5.59 -24.20
C ALA A 297 5.15 -6.91 -23.66
N ARG A 298 6.04 -7.71 -23.05
CA ARG A 298 5.69 -9.02 -22.49
C ARG A 298 5.35 -8.94 -21.02
N TYR A 299 5.96 -7.99 -20.29
CA TYR A 299 5.83 -7.84 -18.85
C TYR A 299 5.33 -6.44 -18.51
N LEU A 300 4.63 -6.32 -17.40
CA LEU A 300 4.15 -5.05 -16.86
C LEU A 300 4.71 -4.83 -15.44
N TYR A 301 5.32 -3.67 -15.22
CA TYR A 301 5.59 -3.12 -13.90
C TYR A 301 4.65 -1.94 -13.68
N TYR A 302 3.82 -2.02 -12.65
CA TYR A 302 2.77 -1.06 -12.39
C TYR A 302 2.84 -0.52 -10.95
N ALA A 303 2.88 0.79 -10.82
CA ALA A 303 2.93 1.49 -9.53
C ALA A 303 2.11 2.79 -9.57
N GLY A 304 1.98 3.45 -8.44
CA GLY A 304 1.06 4.55 -8.18
C GLY A 304 -0.10 4.08 -7.29
N GLY A 305 -0.81 4.99 -6.65
CA GLY A 305 -1.92 4.67 -5.75
C GLY A 305 -3.03 3.84 -6.40
N CYS A 306 -3.25 4.01 -7.70
CA CYS A 306 -4.24 3.23 -8.46
C CYS A 306 -3.89 1.74 -8.55
N ALA A 307 -2.62 1.36 -8.42
CA ALA A 307 -2.19 -0.04 -8.36
C ALA A 307 -2.63 -0.78 -7.08
N LEU A 308 -3.18 -0.07 -6.09
CA LEU A 308 -3.85 -0.67 -4.93
C LEU A 308 -5.26 -1.20 -5.24
N ASN A 309 -5.80 -0.95 -6.45
CA ASN A 309 -7.10 -1.47 -6.87
C ASN A 309 -6.98 -2.93 -7.29
N ILE A 310 -7.21 -3.84 -6.33
CA ILE A 310 -7.05 -5.27 -6.54
C ILE A 310 -8.05 -5.85 -7.54
N VAL A 311 -9.24 -5.27 -7.64
CA VAL A 311 -10.28 -5.72 -8.59
C VAL A 311 -9.80 -5.49 -10.02
N THR A 312 -9.27 -4.29 -10.31
CA THR A 312 -8.67 -3.97 -11.62
C THR A 312 -7.44 -4.84 -11.90
N ASN A 313 -6.59 -5.06 -10.87
CA ASN A 313 -5.40 -5.90 -11.04
C ASN A 313 -5.76 -7.34 -11.43
N THR A 314 -6.77 -7.94 -10.77
CA THR A 314 -7.23 -9.29 -11.09
C THR A 314 -7.83 -9.36 -12.49
N GLN A 315 -8.70 -8.42 -12.86
CA GLN A 315 -9.26 -8.34 -14.21
C GLN A 315 -8.17 -8.17 -15.29
N LEU A 316 -7.15 -7.35 -15.02
CA LEU A 316 -5.99 -7.21 -15.90
C LEU A 316 -5.23 -8.53 -16.08
N LEU A 317 -5.00 -9.27 -15.00
CA LEU A 317 -4.35 -10.60 -15.05
C LEU A 317 -5.19 -11.60 -15.87
N GLU A 318 -6.52 -11.57 -15.74
CA GLU A 318 -7.45 -12.44 -16.46
C GLU A 318 -7.48 -12.19 -17.97
N THR A 319 -7.08 -10.98 -18.42
CA THR A 319 -6.94 -10.71 -19.87
C THR A 319 -5.83 -11.52 -20.54
N GLY A 320 -4.84 -11.98 -19.77
CA GLY A 320 -3.64 -12.61 -20.32
C GLY A 320 -2.78 -11.68 -21.19
N LEU A 321 -2.96 -10.36 -21.07
CA LEU A 321 -2.28 -9.34 -21.87
C LEU A 321 -0.76 -9.34 -21.68
N PHE A 322 -0.31 -9.63 -20.45
CA PHE A 322 1.10 -9.74 -20.08
C PHE A 322 1.40 -11.13 -19.55
N GLU A 323 2.62 -11.61 -19.77
CA GLU A 323 3.08 -12.89 -19.21
C GLU A 323 3.19 -12.83 -17.68
N GLN A 324 3.63 -11.69 -17.15
CA GLN A 324 3.63 -11.39 -15.71
C GLN A 324 3.38 -9.92 -15.45
N VAL A 325 2.74 -9.65 -14.31
CA VAL A 325 2.49 -8.31 -13.79
C VAL A 325 3.18 -8.18 -12.44
N TYR A 326 3.94 -7.10 -12.25
CA TYR A 326 4.70 -6.79 -11.05
C TYR A 326 4.19 -5.50 -10.41
N ILE A 327 3.69 -5.58 -9.19
CA ILE A 327 3.21 -4.45 -8.40
C ILE A 327 3.87 -4.53 -7.02
N PRO A 328 4.64 -3.52 -6.58
CA PRO A 328 5.35 -3.58 -5.31
C PRO A 328 4.39 -3.41 -4.12
N PRO A 329 4.72 -3.91 -2.92
CA PRO A 329 3.86 -3.79 -1.73
C PRO A 329 3.61 -2.35 -1.32
N CYS A 330 4.52 -1.43 -1.64
CA CYS A 330 4.46 0.01 -1.40
C CYS A 330 4.24 0.80 -2.70
N CYS A 331 3.33 0.33 -3.56
CA CYS A 331 3.08 0.94 -4.87
C CYS A 331 2.58 2.39 -4.82
N ASN A 332 2.00 2.84 -3.69
CA ASN A 332 1.61 4.24 -3.44
C ASN A 332 2.80 5.10 -2.99
N ASP A 333 2.57 6.34 -2.59
CA ASP A 333 3.60 7.31 -2.16
C ASP A 333 4.56 6.78 -1.11
N SER A 334 4.14 5.80 -0.29
CA SER A 334 5.02 5.18 0.70
C SER A 334 6.27 4.53 0.10
N GLY A 335 6.27 4.17 -1.18
CA GLY A 335 7.42 3.57 -1.88
C GLY A 335 8.38 4.56 -2.55
N LEU A 336 8.08 5.85 -2.54
CA LEU A 336 8.79 6.83 -3.37
C LEU A 336 10.28 6.95 -3.01
N SER A 337 10.65 6.99 -1.74
CA SER A 337 12.07 7.03 -1.35
C SER A 337 12.80 5.72 -1.68
N LEU A 338 12.13 4.56 -1.56
CA LEU A 338 12.69 3.27 -1.99
C LEU A 338 12.99 3.27 -3.49
N GLY A 339 12.04 3.74 -4.30
CA GLY A 339 12.21 3.82 -5.74
C GLY A 339 13.30 4.80 -6.13
N ALA A 340 13.33 6.00 -5.56
CA ALA A 340 14.34 7.00 -5.84
C ALA A 340 15.76 6.54 -5.46
N ALA A 341 15.92 5.89 -4.29
CA ALA A 341 17.19 5.30 -3.87
C ALA A 341 17.63 4.19 -4.84
N SER A 342 16.71 3.29 -5.20
CA SER A 342 16.98 2.18 -6.12
C SER A 342 17.40 2.68 -7.50
N LEU A 343 16.74 3.70 -8.01
CA LEU A 343 17.06 4.30 -9.29
C LEU A 343 18.47 4.94 -9.26
N CYS A 344 18.80 5.67 -8.19
CA CYS A 344 20.11 6.26 -8.02
C CYS A 344 21.21 5.17 -7.97
N GLU A 345 21.02 4.14 -7.17
CA GLU A 345 21.98 3.04 -7.08
C GLU A 345 22.13 2.29 -8.42
N TRP A 346 21.03 2.10 -9.14
CA TRP A 346 21.07 1.49 -10.48
C TRP A 346 21.86 2.35 -11.48
N LEU A 347 21.67 3.68 -11.45
CA LEU A 347 22.43 4.61 -12.31
C LEU A 347 23.94 4.67 -11.96
N LYS A 348 24.29 4.39 -10.71
CA LYS A 348 25.70 4.19 -10.31
C LYS A 348 26.29 2.84 -10.81
N GLY A 349 25.48 2.00 -11.48
CA GLY A 349 25.87 0.68 -11.96
C GLY A 349 25.71 -0.44 -10.94
N ASN A 350 25.08 -0.19 -9.80
CA ASN A 350 24.85 -1.21 -8.80
C ASN A 350 23.65 -2.11 -9.17
N THR A 351 23.77 -3.39 -8.90
CA THR A 351 22.64 -4.33 -8.99
C THR A 351 21.77 -4.18 -7.73
N ILE A 352 20.47 -3.93 -7.92
CA ILE A 352 19.55 -3.82 -6.80
C ILE A 352 19.22 -5.20 -6.25
N ALA A 353 19.51 -5.41 -4.98
CA ALA A 353 19.19 -6.65 -4.28
C ALA A 353 17.68 -6.74 -4.03
N THR A 354 17.13 -7.95 -4.17
CA THR A 354 15.74 -8.21 -3.79
C THR A 354 15.60 -8.35 -2.27
N HIS A 355 14.50 -7.84 -1.75
CA HIS A 355 14.17 -7.84 -0.34
C HIS A 355 12.77 -8.42 -0.10
N SER A 356 12.57 -8.93 1.10
CA SER A 356 11.22 -9.17 1.63
C SER A 356 10.48 -7.83 1.83
N PRO A 357 9.16 -7.83 2.01
CA PRO A 357 8.42 -6.59 2.24
C PRO A 357 8.69 -5.96 3.63
N TYR A 358 9.45 -6.60 4.49
CA TYR A 358 9.72 -6.17 5.87
C TYR A 358 10.90 -5.19 5.92
N LEU A 359 10.69 -3.97 5.41
CA LEU A 359 11.72 -2.94 5.25
C LEU A 359 11.63 -1.77 6.22
N ASN A 360 10.52 -1.59 6.97
CA ASN A 360 10.45 -0.59 8.02
C ASN A 360 11.33 -1.02 9.20
N THR A 361 12.61 -0.65 9.12
CA THR A 361 13.65 -1.11 10.05
C THR A 361 13.97 -0.10 11.13
N LEU A 362 13.64 1.18 10.93
CA LEU A 362 14.12 2.28 11.74
C LEU A 362 13.68 2.15 13.21
N GLY A 363 14.65 2.14 14.13
CA GLY A 363 14.39 1.99 15.56
C GLY A 363 13.95 0.60 15.99
N LEU A 364 14.08 -0.42 15.13
CA LEU A 364 13.76 -1.80 15.42
C LEU A 364 15.01 -2.68 15.37
N ILE A 365 15.04 -3.66 16.27
CA ILE A 365 16.06 -4.71 16.28
C ILE A 365 15.32 -6.02 16.01
N PRO A 366 15.73 -6.82 15.02
CA PRO A 366 15.10 -8.11 14.77
C PRO A 366 15.34 -9.05 15.94
N PRO A 367 14.43 -10.00 16.22
CA PRO A 367 14.62 -10.98 17.27
C PRO A 367 15.87 -11.80 17.00
N GLN A 368 16.70 -11.97 18.03
CA GLN A 368 17.94 -12.75 17.95
C GLN A 368 17.69 -14.27 18.08
N GLN A 369 16.53 -14.67 18.58
CA GLN A 369 16.16 -16.07 18.80
C GLN A 369 15.18 -16.55 17.72
N GLN A 370 15.26 -17.84 17.42
CA GLN A 370 14.23 -18.53 16.64
C GLN A 370 13.05 -18.88 17.55
N PHE A 371 11.85 -18.91 16.99
CA PHE A 371 10.67 -19.38 17.72
C PHE A 371 10.71 -20.90 17.96
N SER A 372 10.11 -21.35 19.05
CA SER A 372 10.02 -22.76 19.40
C SER A 372 8.77 -23.42 18.80
N SER A 373 8.74 -24.74 18.76
CA SER A 373 7.54 -25.53 18.38
C SER A 373 6.40 -25.35 19.39
N GLU A 374 6.73 -25.14 20.66
CA GLU A 374 5.75 -24.87 21.73
C GLU A 374 5.01 -23.58 21.47
N LEU A 375 5.69 -22.51 21.05
CA LEU A 375 5.06 -21.25 20.68
C LEU A 375 4.02 -21.45 19.56
N ILE A 376 4.35 -22.19 18.50
CA ILE A 376 3.42 -22.49 17.40
C ILE A 376 2.19 -23.25 17.94
N THR A 377 2.41 -24.25 18.79
CA THR A 377 1.35 -25.04 19.38
C THR A 377 0.42 -24.19 20.27
N ASP A 378 0.98 -23.28 21.07
CA ASP A 378 0.19 -22.44 21.97
C ASP A 378 -0.60 -21.36 21.20
N ILE A 379 0.00 -20.74 20.18
CA ILE A 379 -0.73 -19.85 19.26
C ILE A 379 -1.88 -20.61 18.59
N ALA A 380 -1.62 -21.82 18.07
CA ALA A 380 -2.63 -22.64 17.40
C ALA A 380 -3.79 -23.00 18.33
N LYS A 381 -3.52 -23.41 19.58
CA LYS A 381 -4.56 -23.69 20.58
C LYS A 381 -5.47 -22.49 20.85
N LEU A 382 -4.87 -21.29 20.99
CA LEU A 382 -5.65 -20.07 21.21
C LEU A 382 -6.53 -19.75 19.99
N LEU A 383 -5.98 -19.83 18.78
CA LEU A 383 -6.75 -19.60 17.55
C LEU A 383 -7.89 -20.62 17.43
N MET A 384 -7.63 -21.92 17.69
CA MET A 384 -8.65 -22.97 17.68
C MET A 384 -9.75 -22.74 18.74
N ALA A 385 -9.44 -22.05 19.84
CA ALA A 385 -10.41 -21.61 20.83
C ALA A 385 -11.18 -20.32 20.43
N GLY A 386 -11.06 -19.85 19.18
CA GLY A 386 -11.74 -18.65 18.67
C GLY A 386 -11.16 -17.33 19.17
N LYS A 387 -9.91 -17.34 19.61
CA LYS A 387 -9.20 -16.15 20.10
C LYS A 387 -8.67 -15.29 18.97
N VAL A 388 -8.52 -13.98 19.21
CA VAL A 388 -7.94 -13.01 18.29
C VAL A 388 -6.60 -12.56 18.83
N LEU A 389 -5.54 -12.78 18.05
CA LEU A 389 -4.16 -12.50 18.46
C LEU A 389 -3.55 -11.38 17.62
N GLY A 390 -2.78 -10.50 18.26
CA GLY A 390 -1.90 -9.55 17.59
C GLY A 390 -0.52 -10.17 17.33
N VAL A 391 0.14 -9.76 16.22
CA VAL A 391 1.52 -10.13 15.91
C VAL A 391 2.34 -8.87 15.67
N CYS A 392 3.48 -8.75 16.35
CA CYS A 392 4.45 -7.68 16.19
C CYS A 392 5.86 -8.28 16.26
N ASN A 393 6.35 -8.80 15.16
CA ASN A 393 7.66 -9.45 15.08
C ASN A 393 8.57 -8.76 14.07
N GLY A 394 9.87 -8.70 14.38
CA GLY A 394 10.90 -8.21 13.48
C GLY A 394 10.57 -6.86 12.86
N PHE A 395 10.99 -6.65 11.63
CA PHE A 395 10.76 -5.41 10.89
C PHE A 395 9.32 -5.31 10.38
N GLY A 396 8.82 -4.06 10.29
CA GLY A 396 7.48 -3.78 9.77
C GLY A 396 7.42 -3.83 8.24
N GLU A 397 6.22 -4.06 7.72
CA GLU A 397 5.97 -4.09 6.28
C GLU A 397 6.11 -2.71 5.64
N ALA A 398 6.71 -2.64 4.45
CA ALA A 398 6.63 -1.50 3.54
C ALA A 398 5.25 -1.50 2.85
N GLY A 399 4.61 -0.32 2.81
CA GLY A 399 3.30 -0.16 2.21
C GLY A 399 2.11 -0.25 3.19
N PRO A 400 0.88 -0.16 2.66
CA PRO A 400 -0.33 -0.01 3.47
C PRO A 400 -0.93 -1.33 3.98
N ARG A 401 -0.35 -2.48 3.62
CA ARG A 401 -0.88 -3.80 4.00
C ARG A 401 -0.08 -4.43 5.13
N ALA A 402 -0.75 -5.12 6.03
CA ALA A 402 -0.10 -6.01 6.99
C ALA A 402 0.12 -7.38 6.33
N LEU A 403 1.34 -7.85 6.40
CA LEU A 403 1.79 -9.07 5.71
C LEU A 403 2.31 -10.14 6.68
N GLY A 404 1.84 -10.10 7.94
CA GLY A 404 2.16 -11.12 8.94
C GLY A 404 3.02 -10.62 10.11
N ASN A 405 3.80 -9.53 9.94
CA ASN A 405 4.64 -8.99 11.01
C ASN A 405 3.93 -7.93 11.87
N ARG A 406 2.90 -7.27 11.35
CA ARG A 406 2.08 -6.27 12.06
C ARG A 406 0.59 -6.57 11.84
N SER A 407 0.17 -7.76 12.27
CA SER A 407 -1.11 -8.38 11.90
C SER A 407 -1.99 -8.70 13.10
N LEU A 408 -3.29 -8.72 12.88
CA LEU A 408 -4.25 -9.42 13.73
C LEU A 408 -4.62 -10.72 13.04
N LEU A 409 -4.60 -11.82 13.80
CA LEU A 409 -4.89 -13.18 13.34
C LEU A 409 -6.11 -13.75 14.07
N ALA A 410 -6.94 -14.47 13.33
CA ALA A 410 -8.06 -15.26 13.85
C ALA A 410 -8.41 -16.36 12.83
N LEU A 411 -9.27 -17.34 13.21
CA LEU A 411 -9.76 -18.33 12.24
C LEU A 411 -10.60 -17.68 11.15
N ALA A 412 -10.50 -18.20 9.93
CA ALA A 412 -11.17 -17.66 8.74
C ALA A 412 -12.53 -18.33 8.43
N ASN A 413 -12.91 -19.37 9.14
CA ASN A 413 -14.10 -20.18 8.87
C ASN A 413 -15.38 -19.70 9.57
N ASP A 414 -15.31 -18.69 10.44
CA ASP A 414 -16.45 -18.19 11.22
C ASP A 414 -16.75 -16.72 10.90
N LYS A 415 -17.96 -16.47 10.35
CA LYS A 415 -18.45 -15.10 10.05
C LYS A 415 -18.55 -14.24 11.31
N LYS A 416 -19.00 -14.79 12.46
CA LYS A 416 -19.13 -14.02 13.71
C LYS A 416 -17.77 -13.58 14.24
N LEU A 417 -16.75 -14.44 14.10
CA LEU A 417 -15.39 -14.09 14.46
C LEU A 417 -14.81 -13.03 13.52
N ALA A 418 -15.07 -13.13 12.21
CA ALA A 418 -14.71 -12.11 11.23
C ALA A 418 -15.38 -10.75 11.52
N GLU A 419 -16.68 -10.75 11.87
CA GLU A 419 -17.40 -9.56 12.31
C GLU A 419 -16.81 -8.97 13.60
N ARG A 420 -16.48 -9.82 14.59
CA ARG A 420 -15.77 -9.39 15.80
C ARG A 420 -14.49 -8.64 15.45
N VAL A 421 -13.67 -9.21 14.57
CA VAL A 421 -12.40 -8.58 14.16
C VAL A 421 -12.67 -7.30 13.37
N SER A 422 -13.53 -7.31 12.35
CA SER A 422 -13.73 -6.19 11.45
C SER A 422 -14.50 -5.04 12.10
N ILE A 423 -15.65 -5.32 12.70
CA ILE A 423 -16.58 -4.31 13.21
C ILE A 423 -16.22 -3.91 14.65
N HIS A 424 -16.03 -4.88 15.55
CA HIS A 424 -15.86 -4.57 16.97
C HIS A 424 -14.44 -4.16 17.34
N ILE A 425 -13.42 -4.87 16.81
CA ILE A 425 -12.01 -4.58 17.11
C ILE A 425 -11.48 -3.46 16.21
N LYS A 426 -11.67 -3.57 14.89
CA LYS A 426 -11.13 -2.62 13.90
C LYS A 426 -11.99 -1.36 13.72
N LYS A 427 -13.25 -1.35 14.18
CA LYS A 427 -14.22 -0.27 13.99
C LYS A 427 -14.42 0.08 12.51
N ARG A 428 -14.45 -0.94 11.63
CA ARG A 428 -14.64 -0.76 10.19
C ARG A 428 -16.12 -0.71 9.82
N GLU A 429 -16.37 -0.18 8.65
CA GLU A 429 -17.68 -0.17 8.02
C GLU A 429 -18.12 -1.62 7.69
N TRP A 430 -19.42 -1.90 7.77
CA TRP A 430 -20.00 -3.25 7.64
C TRP A 430 -19.69 -3.95 6.32
N TYR A 431 -19.58 -3.18 5.22
CA TYR A 431 -19.35 -3.69 3.87
C TYR A 431 -17.90 -4.06 3.55
N ARG A 432 -16.96 -3.74 4.43
CA ARG A 432 -15.53 -3.97 4.16
C ARG A 432 -15.14 -5.42 4.38
N PRO A 433 -14.59 -6.10 3.34
CA PRO A 433 -14.10 -7.45 3.50
C PRO A 433 -12.88 -7.53 4.41
N ILE A 434 -12.66 -8.70 4.99
CA ILE A 434 -11.45 -9.02 5.74
C ILE A 434 -10.63 -10.05 4.95
N ALA A 435 -9.32 -9.88 4.93
CA ALA A 435 -8.44 -10.68 4.10
C ALA A 435 -7.94 -11.94 4.82
N PRO A 436 -7.76 -13.07 4.13
CA PRO A 436 -7.06 -14.24 4.66
C PRO A 436 -5.56 -14.24 4.33
N ILE A 437 -4.81 -15.07 5.10
CA ILE A 437 -3.46 -15.54 4.80
C ILE A 437 -3.49 -17.06 4.66
N MET A 438 -2.86 -17.59 3.61
CA MET A 438 -2.90 -19.01 3.25
C MET A 438 -1.55 -19.50 2.71
N LEU A 439 -1.29 -20.79 2.84
CA LEU A 439 -0.20 -21.46 2.11
C LEU A 439 -0.54 -21.58 0.62
N ALA A 440 0.48 -21.48 -0.24
CA ALA A 440 0.30 -21.53 -1.69
C ALA A 440 -0.38 -22.81 -2.18
N GLU A 441 -0.04 -23.98 -1.61
CA GLU A 441 -0.68 -25.25 -1.94
C GLU A 441 -2.18 -25.25 -1.62
N ILE A 442 -2.59 -24.59 -0.53
CA ILE A 442 -4.00 -24.46 -0.19
C ILE A 442 -4.71 -23.52 -1.17
N VAL A 443 -4.06 -22.41 -1.54
CA VAL A 443 -4.64 -21.48 -2.53
C VAL A 443 -4.89 -22.20 -3.87
N GLN A 444 -3.96 -23.01 -4.36
CA GLN A 444 -4.12 -23.80 -5.59
C GLN A 444 -5.29 -24.79 -5.49
N GLU A 445 -5.55 -25.32 -4.29
CA GLU A 445 -6.68 -26.22 -4.05
C GLU A 445 -8.01 -25.46 -4.06
N VAL A 446 -8.12 -24.35 -3.29
CA VAL A 446 -9.39 -23.69 -2.98
C VAL A 446 -9.81 -22.61 -3.97
N ALA A 447 -8.87 -22.05 -4.76
CA ALA A 447 -9.14 -20.99 -5.73
C ALA A 447 -9.05 -21.48 -7.17
N SER A 448 -9.80 -20.80 -8.05
CA SER A 448 -9.69 -21.00 -9.52
C SER A 448 -8.72 -20.01 -10.17
N THR A 449 -8.45 -18.88 -9.53
CA THR A 449 -7.50 -17.87 -10.00
C THR A 449 -6.06 -18.33 -9.77
N PRO A 450 -5.17 -18.31 -10.79
CA PRO A 450 -3.77 -18.69 -10.62
C PRO A 450 -3.00 -17.71 -9.74
N ILE A 451 -2.04 -18.23 -8.97
CA ILE A 451 -1.15 -17.41 -8.14
C ILE A 451 -0.21 -16.59 -9.03
N GLN A 452 -0.08 -15.31 -8.74
CA GLN A 452 0.83 -14.37 -9.41
C GLN A 452 1.78 -13.73 -8.40
N PRO A 453 2.93 -13.15 -8.80
CA PRO A 453 3.93 -12.58 -7.88
C PRO A 453 3.36 -11.54 -6.90
N LEU A 454 2.36 -10.76 -7.32
CA LEU A 454 1.72 -9.74 -6.48
C LEU A 454 0.80 -10.31 -5.38
N ALA A 455 0.48 -11.61 -5.42
CA ALA A 455 -0.36 -12.28 -4.41
C ALA A 455 0.29 -12.28 -3.01
N LYS A 456 1.62 -12.33 -2.92
CA LYS A 456 2.36 -12.21 -1.65
C LYS A 456 2.06 -10.92 -0.90
N TYR A 457 1.64 -9.86 -1.63
CA TYR A 457 1.41 -8.52 -1.12
C TYR A 457 -0.06 -8.14 -1.03
N MET A 458 -1.00 -9.09 -1.20
CA MET A 458 -2.45 -8.82 -1.21
C MET A 458 -2.88 -7.82 -2.29
N LEU A 459 -2.25 -7.85 -3.48
CA LEU A 459 -2.50 -6.93 -4.58
C LEU A 459 -3.35 -7.52 -5.70
N MET A 460 -3.96 -8.66 -5.45
CA MET A 460 -5.01 -9.28 -6.27
C MET A 460 -6.03 -9.99 -5.39
N ASP A 461 -7.16 -10.36 -5.95
CA ASP A 461 -8.14 -11.25 -5.34
C ASP A 461 -8.23 -12.59 -6.08
N PHE A 462 -8.89 -13.55 -5.47
CA PHE A 462 -9.00 -14.92 -5.94
C PHE A 462 -10.45 -15.34 -5.94
N HIS A 463 -10.92 -15.94 -7.00
CA HIS A 463 -12.23 -16.59 -7.07
C HIS A 463 -12.18 -17.90 -6.31
N ILE A 464 -12.94 -17.97 -5.21
CA ILE A 464 -13.00 -19.16 -4.35
C ILE A 464 -14.02 -20.15 -4.91
N LYS A 465 -13.59 -21.41 -5.11
CA LYS A 465 -14.44 -22.49 -5.57
C LYS A 465 -15.58 -22.72 -4.59
N ASP A 466 -16.78 -23.00 -5.10
CA ASP A 466 -18.01 -23.10 -4.29
C ASP A 466 -17.90 -24.09 -3.12
N ASP A 467 -17.23 -25.22 -3.33
CA ASP A 467 -17.03 -26.27 -2.32
C ASP A 467 -16.26 -25.79 -1.07
N TYR A 468 -15.46 -24.72 -1.19
CA TYR A 468 -14.64 -24.18 -0.12
C TYR A 468 -15.21 -22.92 0.54
N ARG A 469 -16.26 -22.32 -0.03
CA ARG A 469 -16.82 -21.05 0.49
C ARG A 469 -17.33 -21.18 1.92
N ALA A 470 -17.90 -22.34 2.27
CA ALA A 470 -18.36 -22.59 3.65
C ALA A 470 -17.21 -22.69 4.64
N ALA A 471 -16.10 -23.34 4.26
CA ALA A 471 -14.90 -23.47 5.09
C ALA A 471 -14.13 -22.15 5.25
N LEU A 472 -14.37 -21.17 4.38
CA LEU A 472 -13.75 -19.85 4.35
C LEU A 472 -14.77 -18.73 4.59
N ALA A 473 -15.90 -19.04 5.22
CA ALA A 473 -17.06 -18.15 5.33
C ALA A 473 -16.77 -16.78 5.97
N GLY A 474 -15.73 -16.67 6.81
CA GLY A 474 -15.32 -15.42 7.43
C GLY A 474 -14.52 -14.48 6.53
N VAL A 475 -14.01 -14.96 5.38
CA VAL A 475 -13.08 -14.20 4.51
C VAL A 475 -13.47 -14.18 3.04
N VAL A 476 -14.45 -15.00 2.62
CA VAL A 476 -15.02 -14.95 1.28
C VAL A 476 -16.02 -13.80 1.21
N HIS A 477 -15.82 -12.92 0.24
CA HIS A 477 -16.68 -11.77 -0.01
C HIS A 477 -17.99 -12.19 -0.71
N VAL A 478 -18.98 -11.28 -0.76
CA VAL A 478 -20.31 -11.57 -1.33
C VAL A 478 -20.27 -12.00 -2.80
N ASN A 479 -19.30 -11.50 -3.55
CA ASN A 479 -19.06 -11.87 -4.95
C ASN A 479 -18.25 -13.16 -5.15
N GLY A 480 -17.98 -13.91 -4.07
CA GLY A 480 -17.23 -15.17 -4.11
C GLY A 480 -15.72 -15.04 -4.19
N THR A 481 -15.17 -13.83 -4.04
CA THR A 481 -13.72 -13.60 -4.06
C THR A 481 -13.12 -13.47 -2.67
N ALA A 482 -11.79 -13.58 -2.57
CA ALA A 482 -11.03 -13.28 -1.37
C ALA A 482 -9.66 -12.66 -1.73
N ARG A 483 -9.24 -11.62 -1.00
CA ARG A 483 -7.92 -11.00 -1.16
C ARG A 483 -6.90 -11.74 -0.31
N ILE A 484 -6.32 -12.79 -0.85
CA ILE A 484 -5.43 -13.69 -0.11
C ILE A 484 -4.00 -13.13 -0.07
N GLN A 485 -3.39 -13.14 1.14
CA GLN A 485 -1.94 -13.14 1.22
C GLN A 485 -1.44 -14.57 1.04
N VAL A 486 -0.64 -14.80 0.02
CA VAL A 486 -0.06 -16.12 -0.28
C VAL A 486 1.31 -16.25 0.38
N ILE A 487 1.52 -17.34 1.12
CA ILE A 487 2.81 -17.74 1.68
C ILE A 487 3.29 -18.98 0.92
N GLU A 488 4.37 -18.84 0.14
CA GLU A 488 4.91 -19.93 -0.67
C GLU A 488 5.93 -20.76 0.11
N SER A 489 6.69 -20.11 1.00
CA SER A 489 7.74 -20.77 1.75
C SER A 489 8.03 -20.08 3.09
N LYS A 490 8.88 -20.71 3.89
CA LYS A 490 9.41 -20.11 5.12
C LYS A 490 10.18 -18.80 4.89
N ASP A 491 10.71 -18.59 3.68
CA ASP A 491 11.49 -17.39 3.36
C ASP A 491 10.58 -16.16 3.18
N ASP A 492 9.30 -16.36 2.88
CA ASP A 492 8.32 -15.26 2.83
C ASP A 492 8.01 -14.73 4.23
N ASN A 493 7.68 -15.62 5.17
CA ASN A 493 7.48 -15.31 6.58
C ASN A 493 7.61 -16.60 7.42
N PRO A 494 8.71 -16.81 8.16
CA PRO A 494 8.95 -18.06 8.88
C PRO A 494 7.86 -18.42 9.89
N LEU A 495 7.39 -17.44 10.68
CA LEU A 495 6.37 -17.68 11.71
C LEU A 495 5.01 -18.03 11.07
N MET A 496 4.59 -17.28 10.05
CA MET A 496 3.31 -17.53 9.38
C MET A 496 3.33 -18.86 8.65
N TYR A 497 4.42 -19.19 7.96
CA TYR A 497 4.55 -20.49 7.30
C TYR A 497 4.45 -21.66 8.29
N ALA A 498 5.19 -21.59 9.40
CA ALA A 498 5.15 -22.64 10.43
C ALA A 498 3.76 -22.78 11.09
N LEU A 499 3.13 -21.64 11.40
CA LEU A 499 1.81 -21.61 12.03
C LEU A 499 0.72 -22.17 11.10
N LEU A 500 0.69 -21.72 9.85
CA LEU A 500 -0.28 -22.18 8.84
C LEU A 500 -0.08 -23.67 8.54
N SER A 501 1.17 -24.12 8.38
CA SER A 501 1.49 -25.54 8.16
C SER A 501 1.05 -26.41 9.34
N HIS A 502 1.27 -25.97 10.59
CA HIS A 502 0.83 -26.67 11.78
C HIS A 502 -0.69 -26.75 11.85
N LEU A 503 -1.38 -25.63 11.65
CA LEU A 503 -2.84 -25.54 11.70
C LEU A 503 -3.51 -26.40 10.62
N TYR A 504 -2.95 -26.40 9.41
CA TYR A 504 -3.46 -27.26 8.33
C TYR A 504 -3.27 -28.73 8.64
N LYS A 505 -2.05 -29.11 9.05
CA LYS A 505 -1.70 -30.51 9.31
C LYS A 505 -2.45 -31.13 10.50
N GLU A 506 -2.58 -30.39 11.60
CA GLU A 506 -3.15 -30.93 12.85
C GLU A 506 -4.68 -30.73 12.94
N TYR A 507 -5.21 -29.68 12.29
CA TYR A 507 -6.61 -29.28 12.45
C TYR A 507 -7.39 -29.12 11.14
N GLY A 508 -6.73 -29.23 9.98
CA GLY A 508 -7.38 -29.03 8.67
C GLY A 508 -7.78 -27.57 8.41
N VAL A 509 -7.17 -26.59 9.10
CA VAL A 509 -7.46 -25.17 8.93
C VAL A 509 -6.84 -24.67 7.63
N LEU A 510 -7.68 -24.16 6.73
CA LEU A 510 -7.25 -23.71 5.38
C LEU A 510 -6.62 -22.30 5.41
N ALA A 511 -7.08 -21.42 6.31
CA ALA A 511 -6.69 -20.01 6.34
C ALA A 511 -6.81 -19.40 7.72
N LEU A 512 -6.05 -18.34 7.94
CA LEU A 512 -6.31 -17.38 9.02
C LEU A 512 -6.78 -16.05 8.44
N ILE A 513 -7.62 -15.34 9.18
CA ILE A 513 -7.81 -13.89 8.98
C ILE A 513 -6.46 -13.20 9.16
N ASN A 514 -6.11 -12.30 8.24
CA ASN A 514 -4.97 -11.41 8.36
C ASN A 514 -5.40 -9.96 8.07
N THR A 515 -5.38 -9.14 9.09
CA THR A 515 -5.66 -7.71 8.96
C THR A 515 -4.65 -6.89 9.74
N SER A 516 -4.47 -5.61 9.37
CA SER A 516 -3.48 -4.72 9.96
C SER A 516 -3.70 -4.52 11.47
N PHE A 517 -2.61 -4.54 12.23
CA PHE A 517 -2.64 -4.29 13.67
C PHE A 517 -2.70 -2.78 13.94
N ASN A 518 -3.91 -2.24 13.91
CA ASN A 518 -4.29 -0.87 14.23
C ASN A 518 -5.81 -0.79 14.36
N VAL A 519 -6.33 0.28 14.94
CA VAL A 519 -7.75 0.67 14.85
C VAL A 519 -7.98 1.65 13.71
N ARG A 520 -9.25 1.97 13.42
CA ARG A 520 -9.61 2.98 12.41
C ARG A 520 -8.93 4.31 12.71
N GLY A 521 -8.37 4.94 11.66
CA GLY A 521 -7.72 6.26 11.76
C GLY A 521 -6.26 6.23 12.24
N GLU A 522 -5.77 5.09 12.74
CA GLU A 522 -4.38 4.93 13.17
C GLU A 522 -3.51 4.29 12.08
N PRO A 523 -2.20 4.61 12.02
CA PRO A 523 -1.23 3.81 11.27
C PRO A 523 -1.13 2.39 11.84
N ILE A 524 -0.63 1.46 11.02
CA ILE A 524 -0.22 0.14 11.50
C ILE A 524 0.84 0.34 12.59
N ILE A 525 0.80 -0.45 13.67
CA ILE A 525 1.80 -0.36 14.75
C ILE A 525 3.21 -0.57 14.21
N HIS A 526 4.20 -0.05 14.90
CA HIS A 526 5.61 -0.16 14.53
C HIS A 526 6.41 -0.91 15.60
N ARG A 527 6.34 -0.46 16.84
CA ARG A 527 7.19 -0.93 17.94
C ARG A 527 6.48 -1.94 18.83
N PRO A 528 7.22 -2.86 19.48
CA PRO A 528 6.69 -3.81 20.45
C PRO A 528 5.83 -3.19 21.55
N VAL A 529 6.27 -2.05 22.12
CA VAL A 529 5.52 -1.34 23.15
C VAL A 529 4.13 -0.88 22.71
N GLU A 530 3.97 -0.58 21.41
CA GLU A 530 2.67 -0.19 20.85
C GLU A 530 1.72 -1.40 20.76
N ALA A 531 2.25 -2.60 20.49
CA ALA A 531 1.48 -3.83 20.48
C ALA A 531 0.95 -4.18 21.87
N LEU A 532 1.81 -4.07 22.91
CA LEU A 532 1.41 -4.26 24.30
C LEU A 532 0.32 -3.26 24.71
N ALA A 533 0.50 -1.98 24.42
CA ALA A 533 -0.48 -0.94 24.73
C ALA A 533 -1.82 -1.12 23.97
N ALA A 534 -1.75 -1.64 22.74
CA ALA A 534 -2.94 -1.89 21.92
C ALA A 534 -3.76 -3.10 22.37
N MET A 535 -3.14 -4.12 22.97
CA MET A 535 -3.82 -5.36 23.37
C MET A 535 -5.05 -5.12 24.25
N PRO A 536 -4.97 -4.46 25.43
CA PRO A 536 -6.14 -4.20 26.25
C PRO A 536 -7.11 -3.19 25.59
N ARG A 537 -6.59 -2.17 24.89
CA ARG A 537 -7.39 -1.14 24.21
C ARG A 537 -8.27 -1.73 23.11
N MET A 538 -7.79 -2.72 22.39
CA MET A 538 -8.48 -3.39 21.28
C MET A 538 -9.25 -4.64 21.75
N GLY A 539 -9.11 -5.08 22.98
CA GLY A 539 -9.72 -6.30 23.50
C GLY A 539 -9.20 -7.57 22.82
N LEU A 540 -7.88 -7.62 22.54
CA LEU A 540 -7.23 -8.79 21.99
C LEU A 540 -7.04 -9.85 23.09
N ASP A 541 -7.10 -11.12 22.70
CA ASP A 541 -6.94 -12.25 23.61
C ASP A 541 -5.45 -12.58 23.88
N GLY A 542 -4.52 -11.96 23.15
CA GLY A 542 -3.07 -12.06 23.33
C GLY A 542 -2.31 -11.36 22.22
N VAL A 543 -1.00 -11.20 22.41
CA VAL A 543 -0.09 -10.68 21.39
C VAL A 543 1.19 -11.51 21.33
N VAL A 544 1.68 -11.74 20.13
CA VAL A 544 2.98 -12.34 19.86
C VAL A 544 3.95 -11.23 19.51
N ILE A 545 4.97 -11.04 20.34
CA ILE A 545 5.98 -10.00 20.16
C ILE A 545 7.35 -10.66 20.20
N GLU A 546 8.16 -10.45 19.16
CA GLU A 546 9.52 -10.98 19.08
C GLU A 546 9.60 -12.47 19.46
N TYR A 547 8.64 -13.26 18.91
CA TYR A 547 8.48 -14.70 19.14
C TYR A 547 8.15 -15.09 20.58
N LYS A 548 7.59 -14.20 21.38
CA LYS A 548 7.02 -14.51 22.71
C LYS A 548 5.52 -14.21 22.73
N LEU A 549 4.76 -15.09 23.36
CA LEU A 549 3.31 -14.92 23.55
C LEU A 549 3.03 -14.21 24.89
N TYR A 550 2.29 -13.13 24.82
CA TYR A 550 1.82 -12.34 25.97
C TYR A 550 0.31 -12.43 26.06
N LEU A 551 -0.19 -12.79 27.25
CA LEU A 551 -1.62 -12.89 27.55
C LEU A 551 -2.04 -11.75 28.49
N PRO A 552 -3.33 -11.34 28.50
CA PRO A 552 -3.81 -10.25 29.34
C PRO A 552 -3.46 -10.39 30.83
N ASP A 553 -3.54 -11.63 31.35
CA ASP A 553 -3.30 -11.93 32.76
C ASP A 553 -1.82 -12.03 33.15
N GLY A 554 -0.90 -11.99 32.18
CA GLY A 554 0.55 -12.13 32.38
C GLY A 554 1.35 -10.84 32.23
N LEU A 555 0.70 -9.69 32.00
CA LEU A 555 1.40 -8.42 31.74
C LEU A 555 2.08 -7.80 32.97
N GLU A 556 1.77 -8.25 34.18
CA GLU A 556 2.35 -7.68 35.41
C GLU A 556 3.81 -8.10 35.66
N GLU A 557 4.30 -9.16 34.99
CA GLU A 557 5.62 -9.76 35.30
C GLU A 557 6.77 -9.28 34.42
N ASP A 558 6.54 -8.68 33.25
CA ASP A 558 7.61 -8.32 32.28
C ASP A 558 7.76 -6.79 32.10
N ARG A 559 8.30 -6.12 33.11
CA ARG A 559 8.54 -4.66 33.13
C ARG A 559 9.68 -4.20 32.20
N ASP A 560 10.49 -5.10 31.66
CA ASP A 560 11.64 -4.76 30.83
C ASP A 560 11.28 -4.39 29.37
N LEU A 561 10.06 -4.67 28.92
CA LEU A 561 9.57 -4.29 27.58
C LEU A 561 8.98 -2.87 27.52
N VAL A 562 8.84 -2.18 28.64
CA VAL A 562 8.25 -0.81 28.74
C VAL A 562 9.32 0.26 28.68
N ARG A 563 10.59 -0.11 28.69
CA ARG A 563 11.75 0.79 28.49
C ARG A 563 12.26 0.66 27.05
#